data_2d5fb508debfc8601bafa79ce835bc1e
#
_entry.id   2d5fb508debfc8601bafa79ce835bc1e
#
_cell.length_a   1.000
_cell.length_b   1.000
_cell.length_c   1.000
_cell.angle_alpha   90.00
_cell.angle_beta   90.00
_cell.angle_gamma   90.00
#
_symmetry.space_group_name_H-M   'P 1'
#
loop_
_entity.id
_entity.type
_entity.pdbx_description
1 polymer ?
#
loop_
_entity_poly.entity_id
_entity_poly.type
_entity_poly.pdbx_seq_one_letter_code
_entity_poly.pdbx_strand_id
1 'polypeptide(L)'
;MADLPTTTLADVLDRRQVMDAAIRPLWSPAPRIAGPAFTVRCPPGDNLMLHAAIYRAGPGSVIVVESGDPDYALAGGNVCAVAQRNGVAGFVLDGLIRDIGEIREMGFPVWGRGVIPIPGGKAAVLPLNVAIRCGGVAVAAGDLVVADEDGVVVVPSASSPETLAAAEAKLRADAALSLDEWERAHRAKIDGLLGAGPASPVGPASPVGPGERA
;
A
#
# COMPACT_ATOMS: atom_id res chain seq x y z
N MET A 1 -14.42 -8.51 -1.81
CA MET A 1 -13.08 -8.10 -1.31
C MET A 1 -12.65 -6.73 -1.82
N ALA A 2 -12.91 -6.38 -3.06
CA ALA A 2 -12.55 -5.04 -3.61
C ALA A 2 -13.36 -3.87 -3.02
N ASP A 3 -14.42 -4.13 -2.25
CA ASP A 3 -15.32 -3.09 -1.74
C ASP A 3 -14.94 -2.56 -0.35
N LEU A 4 -13.95 -3.16 0.34
CA LEU A 4 -13.51 -2.69 1.65
C LEU A 4 -12.53 -1.51 1.50
N PRO A 5 -12.84 -0.32 2.06
CA PRO A 5 -11.91 0.81 2.08
C PRO A 5 -10.67 0.50 2.91
N THR A 6 -9.52 1.09 2.51
CA THR A 6 -8.27 0.99 3.31
C THR A 6 -8.46 1.55 4.71
N THR A 7 -9.25 2.60 4.89
CA THR A 7 -9.60 3.20 6.19
C THR A 7 -10.30 2.20 7.11
N THR A 8 -11.31 1.46 6.60
CA THR A 8 -12.02 0.44 7.38
C THR A 8 -11.10 -0.72 7.78
N LEU A 9 -10.19 -1.13 6.88
CA LEU A 9 -9.19 -2.16 7.19
C LEU A 9 -8.19 -1.66 8.24
N ALA A 10 -7.74 -0.41 8.14
CA ALA A 10 -6.81 0.19 9.11
C ALA A 10 -7.39 0.28 10.52
N ASP A 11 -8.73 0.40 10.65
CA ASP A 11 -9.41 0.43 11.95
C ASP A 11 -9.40 -0.93 12.68
N VAL A 12 -9.22 -2.03 11.96
CA VAL A 12 -9.21 -3.40 12.53
C VAL A 12 -7.84 -4.06 12.50
N LEU A 13 -6.86 -3.41 11.86
CA LEU A 13 -5.48 -3.89 11.73
C LEU A 13 -4.52 -3.13 12.66
N ASP A 14 -3.34 -3.72 12.90
CA ASP A 14 -2.24 -3.01 13.54
C ASP A 14 -1.66 -1.94 12.59
N ARG A 15 -1.19 -0.81 13.13
CA ARG A 15 -0.53 0.26 12.38
C ARG A 15 0.60 -0.25 11.48
N ARG A 16 1.25 -1.35 11.87
CA ARG A 16 2.34 -1.98 11.12
C ARG A 16 1.91 -2.60 9.78
N GLN A 17 0.61 -2.75 9.54
CA GLN A 17 0.04 -3.21 8.27
C GLN A 17 -0.31 -2.07 7.30
N VAL A 18 -0.18 -0.82 7.72
CA VAL A 18 -0.42 0.36 6.87
C VAL A 18 0.90 0.92 6.38
N MET A 19 1.08 1.01 5.08
CA MET A 19 2.32 1.53 4.48
C MET A 19 2.54 3.01 4.81
N ASP A 20 3.79 3.44 4.66
CA ASP A 20 4.21 4.83 4.77
C ASP A 20 3.34 5.73 3.85
N ALA A 21 2.91 6.88 4.37
CA ALA A 21 2.11 7.86 3.62
C ALA A 21 2.83 8.43 2.39
N ALA A 22 4.14 8.22 2.25
CA ALA A 22 4.86 8.53 1.03
C ALA A 22 4.55 7.56 -0.13
N ILE A 23 3.99 6.36 0.16
CA ILE A 23 3.45 5.44 -0.84
C ILE A 23 2.00 5.83 -1.10
N ARG A 24 1.77 6.58 -2.16
CA ARG A 24 0.45 7.16 -2.50
C ARG A 24 0.10 6.90 -3.96
N PRO A 25 -1.18 7.02 -4.34
CA PRO A 25 -1.56 6.94 -5.74
C PRO A 25 -0.81 8.00 -6.55
N LEU A 26 -0.27 7.62 -7.70
CA LEU A 26 0.52 8.51 -8.54
C LEU A 26 -0.33 9.29 -9.55
N TRP A 27 -1.62 9.00 -9.63
CA TRP A 27 -2.61 9.74 -10.39
C TRP A 27 -3.99 9.64 -9.72
N SER A 28 -4.90 10.57 -10.02
CA SER A 28 -6.26 10.63 -9.44
C SER A 28 -7.29 10.89 -10.55
N PRO A 29 -8.53 10.36 -10.39
CA PRO A 29 -8.96 9.47 -9.32
C PRO A 29 -8.39 8.06 -9.48
N ALA A 30 -7.70 7.55 -8.49
CA ALA A 30 -7.16 6.19 -8.51
C ALA A 30 -8.26 5.17 -8.17
N PRO A 31 -8.48 4.13 -8.99
CA PRO A 31 -9.42 3.08 -8.64
C PRO A 31 -8.89 2.27 -7.46
N ARG A 32 -9.81 1.86 -6.56
CA ARG A 32 -9.43 0.91 -5.51
C ARG A 32 -9.07 -0.44 -6.13
N ILE A 33 -7.98 -1.03 -5.65
CA ILE A 33 -7.57 -2.39 -6.01
C ILE A 33 -7.44 -3.26 -4.76
N ALA A 34 -7.67 -4.56 -4.96
CA ALA A 34 -7.39 -5.58 -3.96
C ALA A 34 -6.91 -6.85 -4.68
N GLY A 35 -5.86 -7.48 -4.16
CA GLY A 35 -5.33 -8.72 -4.73
C GLY A 35 -4.18 -9.30 -3.93
N PRO A 36 -3.82 -10.58 -4.22
CA PRO A 36 -2.69 -11.20 -3.58
C PRO A 36 -1.38 -10.52 -4.00
N ALA A 37 -0.49 -10.30 -3.05
CA ALA A 37 0.83 -9.74 -3.29
C ALA A 37 1.68 -10.69 -4.14
N PHE A 38 2.22 -10.19 -5.24
CA PHE A 38 3.36 -10.77 -5.95
C PHE A 38 4.59 -9.93 -5.62
N THR A 39 5.46 -10.45 -4.76
CA THR A 39 6.55 -9.67 -4.17
C THR A 39 7.83 -9.67 -5.02
N VAL A 40 8.44 -8.50 -5.13
CA VAL A 40 9.62 -8.24 -5.97
C VAL A 40 10.63 -7.40 -5.19
N ARG A 41 11.91 -7.72 -5.35
CA ARG A 41 13.00 -6.85 -4.89
C ARG A 41 13.80 -6.35 -6.10
N CYS A 42 13.98 -5.03 -6.17
CA CYS A 42 14.85 -4.36 -7.12
C CYS A 42 15.90 -3.58 -6.34
N PRO A 43 17.20 -3.86 -6.51
CA PRO A 43 18.24 -3.06 -5.88
C PRO A 43 18.30 -1.66 -6.52
N PRO A 44 18.94 -0.68 -5.87
CA PRO A 44 19.09 0.66 -6.41
C PRO A 44 19.67 0.66 -7.84
N GLY A 45 19.08 1.47 -8.71
CA GLY A 45 19.47 1.60 -10.11
C GLY A 45 19.01 0.46 -11.03
N ASP A 46 18.31 -0.57 -10.51
CA ASP A 46 17.90 -1.74 -11.31
C ASP A 46 16.39 -1.99 -11.27
N ASN A 47 15.83 -2.40 -12.41
CA ASN A 47 14.40 -2.72 -12.52
C ASN A 47 14.10 -4.06 -13.19
N LEU A 48 15.14 -4.91 -13.40
CA LEU A 48 15.02 -6.18 -14.10
C LEU A 48 13.92 -7.07 -13.50
N MET A 49 13.88 -7.18 -12.15
CA MET A 49 12.97 -8.11 -11.50
C MET A 49 11.52 -7.67 -11.58
N LEU A 50 11.21 -6.37 -11.60
CA LEU A 50 9.87 -5.89 -11.90
C LEU A 50 9.46 -6.22 -13.34
N HIS A 51 10.36 -6.00 -14.31
CA HIS A 51 10.11 -6.38 -15.71
C HIS A 51 9.94 -7.90 -15.88
N ALA A 52 10.60 -8.72 -15.06
CA ALA A 52 10.35 -10.16 -15.05
C ALA A 52 9.01 -10.52 -14.41
N ALA A 53 8.60 -9.80 -13.37
CA ALA A 53 7.38 -10.06 -12.60
C ALA A 53 6.10 -9.89 -13.42
N ILE A 54 6.03 -8.92 -14.34
CA ILE A 54 4.83 -8.70 -15.16
C ILE A 54 4.47 -9.88 -16.09
N TYR A 55 5.40 -10.80 -16.30
CA TYR A 55 5.18 -12.04 -17.07
C TYR A 55 4.96 -13.27 -16.19
N ARG A 56 5.05 -13.14 -14.87
CA ARG A 56 4.99 -14.26 -13.91
C ARG A 56 3.91 -14.09 -12.86
N ALA A 57 3.48 -12.87 -12.59
CA ALA A 57 2.36 -12.59 -11.70
C ALA A 57 1.06 -13.10 -12.33
N GLY A 58 0.26 -13.81 -11.55
CA GLY A 58 -1.05 -14.27 -12.00
C GLY A 58 -2.05 -13.11 -12.13
N PRO A 59 -3.12 -13.27 -12.93
CA PRO A 59 -4.18 -12.29 -13.02
C PRO A 59 -4.77 -11.95 -11.65
N GLY A 60 -5.11 -10.68 -11.43
CA GLY A 60 -5.62 -10.16 -10.17
C GLY A 60 -4.55 -9.91 -9.09
N SER A 61 -3.28 -10.27 -9.33
CA SER A 61 -2.21 -9.99 -8.38
C SER A 61 -1.87 -8.49 -8.33
N VAL A 62 -1.47 -8.02 -7.17
CA VAL A 62 -0.81 -6.72 -6.99
C VAL A 62 0.70 -6.95 -6.91
N ILE A 63 1.46 -6.37 -7.84
CA ILE A 63 2.93 -6.46 -7.79
C ILE A 63 3.44 -5.44 -6.78
N VAL A 64 4.08 -5.94 -5.70
CA VAL A 64 4.64 -5.12 -4.62
C VAL A 64 6.15 -5.14 -4.72
N VAL A 65 6.78 -3.95 -4.78
CA VAL A 65 8.22 -3.82 -5.04
C VAL A 65 8.94 -3.12 -3.89
N GLU A 66 9.93 -3.80 -3.34
CA GLU A 66 10.96 -3.23 -2.47
C GLU A 66 12.10 -2.67 -3.33
N SER A 67 12.35 -1.35 -3.27
CA SER A 67 13.51 -0.73 -3.91
C SER A 67 14.16 0.33 -3.02
N GLY A 68 13.37 1.33 -2.58
CA GLY A 68 13.89 2.47 -1.80
C GLY A 68 14.77 3.42 -2.63
N ASP A 69 14.81 3.26 -3.95
CA ASP A 69 15.65 4.07 -4.84
C ASP A 69 14.93 5.38 -5.21
N PRO A 70 15.54 6.55 -4.91
CA PRO A 70 14.99 7.86 -5.26
C PRO A 70 15.43 8.37 -6.64
N ASP A 71 16.35 7.68 -7.34
CA ASP A 71 17.09 8.23 -8.49
C ASP A 71 16.64 7.63 -9.83
N TYR A 72 15.97 6.46 -9.83
CA TYR A 72 15.63 5.75 -11.05
C TYR A 72 14.18 5.23 -11.05
N ALA A 73 13.56 5.27 -12.23
CA ALA A 73 12.21 4.73 -12.42
C ALA A 73 12.25 3.19 -12.54
N LEU A 74 11.39 2.53 -11.77
CA LEU A 74 11.19 1.08 -11.80
C LEU A 74 10.36 0.63 -13.00
N ALA A 75 9.37 1.43 -13.41
CA ALA A 75 8.46 1.15 -14.51
C ALA A 75 8.12 2.41 -15.30
N GLY A 76 7.56 2.22 -16.49
CA GLY A 76 7.01 3.25 -17.35
C GLY A 76 5.81 2.73 -18.13
N GLY A 77 5.29 3.52 -19.08
CA GLY A 77 4.05 3.26 -19.80
C GLY A 77 3.95 1.86 -20.39
N ASN A 78 4.93 1.42 -21.17
CA ASN A 78 4.93 0.10 -21.79
C ASN A 78 4.90 -1.06 -20.78
N VAL A 79 5.62 -0.93 -19.64
CA VAL A 79 5.64 -1.95 -18.60
C VAL A 79 4.28 -2.06 -17.94
N CYS A 80 3.64 -0.93 -17.64
CA CYS A 80 2.29 -0.88 -17.09
C CYS A 80 1.25 -1.43 -18.07
N ALA A 81 1.34 -1.10 -19.35
CA ALA A 81 0.44 -1.61 -20.39
C ALA A 81 0.52 -3.15 -20.52
N VAL A 82 1.73 -3.72 -20.50
CA VAL A 82 1.91 -5.18 -20.53
C VAL A 82 1.40 -5.83 -19.25
N ALA A 83 1.66 -5.24 -18.07
CA ALA A 83 1.13 -5.73 -16.81
C ALA A 83 -0.41 -5.76 -16.81
N GLN A 84 -1.05 -4.68 -17.26
CA GLN A 84 -2.50 -4.59 -17.40
C GLN A 84 -3.05 -5.66 -18.35
N ARG A 85 -2.43 -5.84 -19.51
CA ARG A 85 -2.82 -6.87 -20.48
C ARG A 85 -2.70 -8.28 -19.91
N ASN A 86 -1.74 -8.53 -19.01
CA ASN A 86 -1.56 -9.81 -18.31
C ASN A 86 -2.48 -9.95 -17.09
N GLY A 87 -3.37 -8.98 -16.84
CA GLY A 87 -4.36 -9.03 -15.77
C GLY A 87 -3.82 -8.66 -14.40
N VAL A 88 -2.64 -8.04 -14.29
CA VAL A 88 -2.12 -7.51 -13.03
C VAL A 88 -3.05 -6.38 -12.56
N ALA A 89 -3.48 -6.43 -11.29
CA ALA A 89 -4.43 -5.47 -10.73
C ALA A 89 -3.82 -4.07 -10.53
N GLY A 90 -2.53 -3.98 -10.27
CA GLY A 90 -1.81 -2.72 -10.10
C GLY A 90 -0.42 -2.92 -9.50
N PHE A 91 0.29 -1.81 -9.34
CA PHE A 91 1.61 -1.77 -8.73
C PHE A 91 1.59 -1.00 -7.41
N VAL A 92 2.34 -1.50 -6.42
CA VAL A 92 2.70 -0.81 -5.19
C VAL A 92 4.22 -0.81 -5.08
N LEU A 93 4.83 0.36 -5.21
CA LEU A 93 6.27 0.52 -5.40
C LEU A 93 6.89 1.35 -4.27
N ASP A 94 7.83 0.78 -3.54
CA ASP A 94 8.71 1.58 -2.69
C ASP A 94 9.80 2.23 -3.57
N GLY A 95 9.37 3.12 -4.47
CA GLY A 95 10.22 3.73 -5.49
C GLY A 95 9.45 4.62 -6.46
N LEU A 96 10.06 4.91 -7.58
CA LEU A 96 9.60 5.87 -8.57
C LEU A 96 9.17 5.20 -9.89
N ILE A 97 8.35 5.92 -10.66
CA ILE A 97 8.00 5.53 -12.04
C ILE A 97 8.25 6.68 -13.03
N ARG A 98 8.02 6.42 -14.31
CA ARG A 98 8.00 7.43 -15.38
C ARG A 98 6.75 7.28 -16.25
N ASP A 99 6.56 8.16 -17.22
CA ASP A 99 5.49 8.13 -18.21
C ASP A 99 4.08 8.22 -17.58
N ILE A 100 3.92 9.02 -16.51
CA ILE A 100 2.69 9.09 -15.70
C ILE A 100 1.47 9.54 -16.52
N GLY A 101 1.65 10.35 -17.57
CA GLY A 101 0.57 10.74 -18.48
C GLY A 101 -0.06 9.53 -19.16
N GLU A 102 0.76 8.68 -19.78
CA GLU A 102 0.33 7.45 -20.45
C GLU A 102 -0.33 6.47 -19.48
N ILE A 103 0.26 6.31 -18.28
CA ILE A 103 -0.26 5.41 -17.23
C ILE A 103 -1.66 5.84 -16.78
N ARG A 104 -1.87 7.16 -16.62
CA ARG A 104 -3.18 7.73 -16.28
C ARG A 104 -4.19 7.53 -17.40
N GLU A 105 -3.81 7.77 -18.66
CA GLU A 105 -4.69 7.59 -19.83
C GLU A 105 -5.16 6.13 -19.99
N MET A 106 -4.26 5.16 -19.74
CA MET A 106 -4.63 3.75 -19.78
C MET A 106 -5.39 3.27 -18.53
N GLY A 107 -5.45 4.10 -17.47
CA GLY A 107 -6.14 3.77 -16.23
C GLY A 107 -5.46 2.68 -15.40
N PHE A 108 -4.15 2.45 -15.55
CA PHE A 108 -3.44 1.43 -14.79
C PHE A 108 -3.10 1.94 -13.38
N PRO A 109 -3.54 1.25 -12.30
CA PRO A 109 -3.35 1.71 -10.94
C PRO A 109 -1.90 1.56 -10.47
N VAL A 110 -1.31 2.65 -9.95
CA VAL A 110 0.04 2.64 -9.39
C VAL A 110 0.12 3.49 -8.12
N TRP A 111 0.62 2.89 -7.05
CA TRP A 111 1.05 3.57 -5.84
C TRP A 111 2.57 3.56 -5.77
N GLY A 112 3.17 4.68 -5.35
CA GLY A 112 4.62 4.81 -5.27
C GLY A 112 5.05 6.11 -4.62
N ARG A 113 6.36 6.33 -4.55
CA ARG A 113 6.93 7.54 -3.93
C ARG A 113 6.91 8.76 -4.85
N GLY A 114 6.75 8.58 -6.16
CA GLY A 114 6.73 9.69 -7.11
C GLY A 114 7.13 9.29 -8.54
N VAL A 115 7.52 10.31 -9.30
CA VAL A 115 7.89 10.18 -10.71
C VAL A 115 9.27 10.77 -10.99
N ILE A 116 10.02 10.13 -11.91
CA ILE A 116 11.31 10.59 -12.39
C ILE A 116 11.49 10.10 -13.84
N PRO A 117 12.10 10.88 -14.77
CA PRO A 117 12.22 10.44 -16.17
C PRO A 117 13.34 9.42 -16.42
N ILE A 118 14.29 9.24 -15.50
CA ILE A 118 15.48 8.40 -15.68
C ILE A 118 15.10 6.93 -15.47
N PRO A 119 15.28 6.02 -16.46
CA PRO A 119 15.01 4.59 -16.29
C PRO A 119 16.14 3.90 -15.51
N GLY A 120 15.77 2.89 -14.72
CA GLY A 120 16.74 1.95 -14.12
C GLY A 120 17.37 0.99 -15.15
N GLY A 121 18.48 0.38 -14.77
CA GLY A 121 19.18 -0.67 -15.51
C GLY A 121 18.50 -2.04 -15.39
N LYS A 122 19.15 -3.05 -15.99
CA LYS A 122 18.71 -4.45 -15.99
C LYS A 122 19.91 -5.38 -15.85
N ALA A 123 20.36 -5.58 -14.61
CA ALA A 123 21.54 -6.39 -14.34
C ALA A 123 21.34 -7.42 -13.20
N ALA A 124 20.55 -7.09 -12.20
CA ALA A 124 20.43 -7.89 -10.99
C ALA A 124 19.32 -8.95 -11.10
N VAL A 125 19.71 -10.21 -11.16
CA VAL A 125 18.78 -11.35 -11.09
C VAL A 125 18.60 -11.76 -9.63
N LEU A 126 17.39 -11.59 -9.10
CA LEU A 126 17.02 -11.91 -7.72
C LEU A 126 15.82 -12.86 -7.70
N PRO A 127 15.57 -13.57 -6.59
CA PRO A 127 14.38 -14.40 -6.46
C PRO A 127 13.10 -13.55 -6.42
N LEU A 128 12.04 -14.06 -7.03
CA LEU A 128 10.69 -13.52 -6.95
C LEU A 128 9.88 -14.20 -5.84
N ASN A 129 8.80 -13.57 -5.40
CA ASN A 129 7.89 -14.10 -4.38
C ASN A 129 8.57 -14.47 -3.04
N VAL A 130 9.60 -13.74 -2.67
CA VAL A 130 10.20 -13.79 -1.33
C VAL A 130 9.62 -12.69 -0.44
N ALA A 131 9.70 -12.85 0.87
CA ALA A 131 9.31 -11.78 1.79
C ALA A 131 10.17 -10.53 1.56
N ILE A 132 9.50 -9.38 1.53
CA ILE A 132 10.09 -8.06 1.28
C ILE A 132 9.64 -7.05 2.33
N ARG A 133 10.20 -5.84 2.26
CA ARG A 133 9.71 -4.67 2.98
C ARG A 133 9.37 -3.56 1.99
N CYS A 134 8.12 -3.09 2.02
CA CYS A 134 7.64 -2.01 1.15
C CYS A 134 6.92 -0.96 1.99
N GLY A 135 7.28 0.30 1.89
CA GLY A 135 6.69 1.38 2.68
C GLY A 135 6.71 1.11 4.18
N GLY A 136 7.78 0.51 4.71
CA GLY A 136 7.92 0.14 6.12
C GLY A 136 7.18 -1.13 6.55
N VAL A 137 6.32 -1.71 5.71
CA VAL A 137 5.53 -2.92 5.99
C VAL A 137 6.25 -4.17 5.47
N ALA A 138 6.28 -5.23 6.28
CA ALA A 138 6.70 -6.55 5.82
C ALA A 138 5.57 -7.17 4.99
N VAL A 139 5.89 -7.62 3.77
CA VAL A 139 4.94 -8.22 2.83
C VAL A 139 5.44 -9.59 2.40
N ALA A 140 4.64 -10.61 2.62
CA ALA A 140 4.88 -11.95 2.10
C ALA A 140 4.12 -12.17 0.79
N ALA A 141 4.61 -13.08 -0.05
CA ALA A 141 3.87 -13.50 -1.23
C ALA A 141 2.49 -14.07 -0.83
N GLY A 142 1.45 -13.63 -1.52
CA GLY A 142 0.06 -14.05 -1.24
C GLY A 142 -0.65 -13.26 -0.13
N ASP A 143 0.01 -12.35 0.58
CA ASP A 143 -0.70 -11.42 1.47
C ASP A 143 -1.69 -10.59 0.66
N LEU A 144 -2.86 -10.27 1.25
CA LEU A 144 -3.82 -9.43 0.56
C LEU A 144 -3.39 -7.97 0.65
N VAL A 145 -3.19 -7.36 -0.49
CA VAL A 145 -2.93 -5.91 -0.62
C VAL A 145 -4.21 -5.22 -1.04
N VAL A 146 -4.60 -4.19 -0.29
CA VAL A 146 -5.69 -3.28 -0.65
C VAL A 146 -5.12 -1.87 -0.74
N ALA A 147 -5.42 -1.18 -1.83
CA ALA A 147 -4.95 0.18 -2.06
C ALA A 147 -6.05 1.04 -2.67
N ASP A 148 -6.18 2.27 -2.19
CA ASP A 148 -7.10 3.30 -2.68
C ASP A 148 -6.49 4.71 -2.54
N GLU A 149 -7.30 5.76 -2.58
CA GLU A 149 -6.81 7.13 -2.50
C GLU A 149 -6.21 7.50 -1.13
N ASP A 150 -6.59 6.80 -0.05
CA ASP A 150 -6.06 7.01 1.30
C ASP A 150 -4.71 6.33 1.53
N GLY A 151 -4.34 5.34 0.71
CA GLY A 151 -3.05 4.66 0.80
C GLY A 151 -3.10 3.17 0.55
N VAL A 152 -2.21 2.43 1.23
CA VAL A 152 -2.02 0.99 1.03
C VAL A 152 -2.02 0.26 2.36
N VAL A 153 -2.79 -0.81 2.43
CA VAL A 153 -2.88 -1.72 3.59
C VAL A 153 -2.53 -3.14 3.16
N VAL A 154 -1.79 -3.84 4.00
CA VAL A 154 -1.43 -5.25 3.79
C VAL A 154 -2.08 -6.11 4.86
N VAL A 155 -2.91 -7.04 4.45
CA VAL A 155 -3.54 -8.02 5.34
C VAL A 155 -2.78 -9.34 5.22
N PRO A 156 -2.12 -9.80 6.29
CA PRO A 156 -1.41 -11.08 6.25
C PRO A 156 -2.35 -12.22 5.86
N SER A 157 -1.91 -13.07 4.95
CA SER A 157 -2.72 -14.18 4.40
C SER A 157 -3.25 -15.11 5.51
N ALA A 158 -2.48 -15.33 6.56
CA ALA A 158 -2.85 -16.18 7.69
C ALA A 158 -4.05 -15.65 8.50
N SER A 159 -4.24 -14.33 8.58
CA SER A 159 -5.34 -13.67 9.33
C SER A 159 -6.40 -13.05 8.42
N SER A 160 -6.28 -13.22 7.11
CA SER A 160 -7.15 -12.55 6.14
C SER A 160 -8.65 -12.83 6.35
N PRO A 161 -9.12 -14.06 6.57
CA PRO A 161 -10.55 -14.32 6.73
C PRO A 161 -11.17 -13.59 7.94
N GLU A 162 -10.48 -13.61 9.08
CA GLU A 162 -10.96 -12.98 10.33
C GLU A 162 -10.93 -11.45 10.21
N THR A 163 -9.84 -10.91 9.64
CA THR A 163 -9.69 -9.46 9.42
C THR A 163 -10.77 -8.94 8.46
N LEU A 164 -11.02 -9.65 7.36
CA LEU A 164 -12.05 -9.25 6.40
C LEU A 164 -13.45 -9.30 7.03
N ALA A 165 -13.76 -10.34 7.80
CA ALA A 165 -15.05 -10.44 8.50
C ALA A 165 -15.24 -9.29 9.51
N ALA A 166 -14.20 -8.93 10.25
CA ALA A 166 -14.22 -7.81 11.19
C ALA A 166 -14.41 -6.46 10.47
N ALA A 167 -13.68 -6.25 9.37
CA ALA A 167 -13.81 -5.03 8.55
C ALA A 167 -15.20 -4.90 7.92
N GLU A 168 -15.76 -5.99 7.40
CA GLU A 168 -17.14 -6.00 6.87
C GLU A 168 -18.18 -5.72 7.96
N ALA A 169 -18.01 -6.26 9.16
CA ALA A 169 -18.90 -6.00 10.27
C ALA A 169 -18.85 -4.52 10.68
N LYS A 170 -17.64 -3.95 10.74
CA LYS A 170 -17.43 -2.53 11.02
C LYS A 170 -18.07 -1.65 9.92
N LEU A 171 -17.80 -1.92 8.65
CA LEU A 171 -18.37 -1.16 7.54
C LEU A 171 -19.91 -1.13 7.59
N ARG A 172 -20.53 -2.29 7.89
CA ARG A 172 -21.99 -2.37 8.05
C ARG A 172 -22.50 -1.57 9.26
N ALA A 173 -21.77 -1.61 10.37
CA ALA A 173 -22.12 -0.86 11.58
C ALA A 173 -22.03 0.65 11.33
N ASP A 174 -20.97 1.11 10.69
CA ASP A 174 -20.77 2.53 10.35
C ASP A 174 -21.84 3.03 9.37
N ALA A 175 -22.17 2.23 8.35
CA ALA A 175 -23.22 2.57 7.37
C ALA A 175 -24.64 2.59 7.95
N ALA A 176 -24.87 1.94 9.08
CA ALA A 176 -26.18 1.94 9.76
C ALA A 176 -26.41 3.19 10.62
N LEU A 177 -25.37 3.98 10.91
CA LEU A 177 -25.45 5.19 11.71
C LEU A 177 -25.78 6.41 10.84
N SER A 178 -26.79 7.18 11.24
CA SER A 178 -26.96 8.53 10.72
C SER A 178 -25.87 9.47 11.26
N LEU A 179 -25.61 10.57 10.56
CA LEU A 179 -24.64 11.57 11.02
C LEU A 179 -25.01 12.13 12.40
N ASP A 180 -26.32 12.33 12.67
CA ASP A 180 -26.79 12.84 13.95
C ASP A 180 -26.57 11.84 15.11
N GLU A 181 -26.74 10.55 14.85
CA GLU A 181 -26.45 9.50 15.83
C GLU A 181 -24.95 9.40 16.11
N TRP A 182 -24.14 9.44 15.05
CA TRP A 182 -22.69 9.47 15.18
C TRP A 182 -22.22 10.71 15.95
N GLU A 183 -22.71 11.92 15.62
CA GLU A 183 -22.35 13.17 16.30
C GLU A 183 -22.67 13.10 17.79
N ARG A 184 -23.87 12.63 18.17
CA ARG A 184 -24.25 12.51 19.58
C ARG A 184 -23.32 11.57 20.35
N ALA A 185 -23.06 10.38 19.78
CA ALA A 185 -22.19 9.39 20.40
C ALA A 185 -20.73 9.90 20.51
N HIS A 186 -20.24 10.53 19.44
CA HIS A 186 -18.90 11.10 19.40
C HIS A 186 -18.75 12.23 20.41
N ARG A 187 -19.69 13.18 20.48
CA ARG A 187 -19.67 14.27 21.45
C ARG A 187 -19.64 13.74 22.89
N ALA A 188 -20.54 12.80 23.22
CA ALA A 188 -20.58 12.20 24.55
C ALA A 188 -19.24 11.53 24.92
N LYS A 189 -18.60 10.84 23.97
CA LYS A 189 -17.27 10.23 24.16
C LYS A 189 -16.21 11.30 24.42
N ILE A 190 -16.19 12.38 23.62
CA ILE A 190 -15.19 13.47 23.78
C ILE A 190 -15.39 14.19 25.13
N ASP A 191 -16.62 14.54 25.48
CA ASP A 191 -16.93 15.20 26.75
C ASP A 191 -16.54 14.33 27.95
N GLY A 192 -16.77 13.00 27.85
CA GLY A 192 -16.32 12.05 28.86
C GLY A 192 -14.81 12.02 29.03
N LEU A 193 -14.05 12.04 27.94
CA LEU A 193 -12.58 12.08 27.96
C LEU A 193 -12.05 13.41 28.52
N LEU A 194 -12.65 14.54 28.18
CA LEU A 194 -12.26 15.85 28.70
C LEU A 194 -12.63 16.02 30.17
N GLY A 195 -13.79 15.49 30.62
CA GLY A 195 -14.24 15.53 32.01
C GLY A 195 -13.47 14.60 32.95
N ALA A 196 -12.80 13.57 32.41
CA ALA A 196 -11.96 12.67 33.20
C ALA A 196 -10.59 13.25 33.62
N GLY A 197 -10.31 14.51 33.25
CA GLY A 197 -9.02 15.17 33.46
C GLY A 197 -7.97 14.78 32.42
N PRO A 198 -6.83 15.49 32.34
CA PRO A 198 -5.80 15.16 31.37
C PRO A 198 -5.26 13.75 31.67
N ALA A 199 -5.42 12.84 30.71
CA ALA A 199 -4.65 11.60 30.72
C ALA A 199 -3.18 12.01 30.82
N SER A 200 -2.42 11.35 31.70
CA SER A 200 -0.98 11.59 31.82
C SER A 200 -0.37 11.64 30.42
N PRO A 201 0.44 12.65 30.08
CA PRO A 201 0.98 12.77 28.75
C PRO A 201 1.64 11.46 28.36
N VAL A 202 1.24 10.91 27.24
CA VAL A 202 1.98 9.81 26.62
C VAL A 202 3.40 10.35 26.47
N GLY A 203 4.34 9.75 27.20
CA GLY A 203 5.73 10.17 27.22
C GLY A 203 6.23 10.31 25.77
N PRO A 204 7.14 11.26 25.49
CA PRO A 204 7.67 11.43 24.17
C PRO A 204 8.19 10.09 23.65
N ALA A 205 7.80 9.71 22.46
CA ALA A 205 8.36 8.54 21.79
C ALA A 205 9.88 8.66 21.88
N SER A 206 10.53 7.64 22.47
CA SER A 206 11.98 7.62 22.61
C SER A 206 12.61 7.93 21.24
N PRO A 207 13.53 8.90 21.13
CA PRO A 207 14.21 9.18 19.87
C PRO A 207 14.92 7.90 19.43
N VAL A 208 14.62 7.46 18.23
CA VAL A 208 15.41 6.44 17.55
C VAL A 208 16.81 7.03 17.40
N GLY A 209 17.77 6.48 18.15
CA GLY A 209 19.17 6.90 18.11
C GLY A 209 19.70 6.85 16.68
N PRO A 210 20.61 7.77 16.29
CA PRO A 210 21.23 7.75 15.00
C PRO A 210 22.00 6.43 14.84
N GLY A 211 21.57 5.58 13.92
CA GLY A 211 22.30 4.39 13.52
C GLY A 211 23.70 4.81 13.04
N GLU A 212 24.73 4.24 13.68
CA GLU A 212 26.12 4.34 13.24
C GLU A 212 26.23 3.93 11.77
N ARG A 213 26.70 4.84 10.98
CA ARG A 213 27.18 4.55 9.61
C ARG A 213 28.58 3.98 9.72
N ALA A 214 28.75 2.75 9.35
CA ALA A 214 30.00 2.17 8.94
C ALA A 214 29.96 1.81 7.47
#